data_675e52e49464ad756f7c62bf46acd641
#
_entry.id   675e52e49464ad756f7c62bf46acd641
#
_cell.length_a   1.000
_cell.length_b   1.000
_cell.length_c   1.000
_cell.angle_alpha   90.00
_cell.angle_beta   90.00
_cell.angle_gamma   90.00
#
_symmetry.space_group_name_H-M   'P 1'
#
loop_
_entity.id
_entity.type
_entity.pdbx_description
1 polymer ?
#
loop_
_entity_poly.entity_id
_entity_poly.type
_entity_poly.pdbx_seq_one_letter_code
_entity_poly.pdbx_strand_id
1 'polypeptide(L)'
;VDVVTLDINPQVNAHLTQAKQAARRGRPYTIQLPRDPQVRWNPDFIAYWRSFGDQVGVPATPARVPPALAGLQIRAVRVQPEVVARIEPVDLNIVVQRLALDANREGFDLIVATNILVYYDAFEQGLALANLTRMLRPGGLLLSNNAVPEVPGMGIRSVGYRTTVYSDRPDDGDHIVWYQKIASRNER
;
A
#
# COMPACT_ATOMS: atom_id res chain seq x y z
N VAL A 1 -15.60 1.41 2.19
CA VAL A 1 -14.21 1.81 2.48
C VAL A 1 -13.77 2.76 1.39
N ASP A 2 -13.31 3.93 1.77
CA ASP A 2 -12.69 4.89 0.87
C ASP A 2 -11.17 4.73 0.95
N VAL A 3 -10.50 4.77 -0.19
CA VAL A 3 -9.05 4.55 -0.31
C VAL A 3 -8.42 5.77 -0.93
N VAL A 4 -7.47 6.40 -0.23
CA VAL A 4 -6.62 7.45 -0.78
C VAL A 4 -5.24 6.89 -1.02
N THR A 5 -4.70 7.07 -2.22
CA THR A 5 -3.34 6.66 -2.57
C THR A 5 -2.47 7.90 -2.71
N LEU A 6 -1.34 7.90 -2.01
CA LEU A 6 -0.38 9.00 -2.02
C LEU A 6 0.88 8.54 -2.75
N ASP A 7 1.26 9.22 -3.82
CA ASP A 7 2.46 8.92 -4.59
C ASP A 7 3.03 10.20 -5.20
N ILE A 8 4.35 10.29 -5.27
CA ILE A 8 5.06 11.37 -5.98
C ILE A 8 5.35 11.03 -7.44
N ASN A 9 5.13 9.78 -7.84
CA ASN A 9 5.39 9.34 -9.20
C ASN A 9 4.19 9.72 -10.11
N PRO A 10 4.38 10.65 -11.06
CA PRO A 10 3.30 11.10 -11.93
C PRO A 10 2.75 9.97 -12.82
N GLN A 11 3.54 8.95 -13.14
CA GLN A 11 3.08 7.82 -13.92
C GLN A 11 2.11 6.94 -13.13
N VAL A 12 2.38 6.70 -11.84
CA VAL A 12 1.47 5.96 -10.95
C VAL A 12 0.16 6.73 -10.80
N ASN A 13 0.22 8.03 -10.53
CA ASN A 13 -0.97 8.86 -10.38
C ASN A 13 -1.79 8.96 -11.68
N ALA A 14 -1.13 9.09 -12.83
CA ALA A 14 -1.79 9.08 -14.14
C ALA A 14 -2.49 7.73 -14.41
N HIS A 15 -1.82 6.61 -14.07
CA HIS A 15 -2.37 5.26 -14.21
C HIS A 15 -3.62 5.06 -13.36
N LEU A 16 -3.58 5.43 -12.08
CA LEU A 16 -4.73 5.35 -11.18
C LEU A 16 -5.88 6.26 -11.62
N THR A 17 -5.56 7.46 -12.13
CA THR A 17 -6.54 8.39 -12.68
C THR A 17 -7.25 7.80 -13.91
N GLN A 18 -6.51 7.18 -14.83
CA GLN A 18 -7.08 6.50 -15.98
C GLN A 18 -7.97 5.32 -15.58
N ALA A 19 -7.53 4.52 -14.59
CA ALA A 19 -8.33 3.43 -14.05
C ALA A 19 -9.66 3.95 -13.46
N LYS A 20 -9.62 5.04 -12.68
CA LYS A 20 -10.80 5.69 -12.12
C LYS A 20 -11.74 6.23 -13.20
N GLN A 21 -11.19 6.85 -14.25
CA GLN A 21 -12.00 7.31 -15.39
C GLN A 21 -12.67 6.16 -16.15
N ALA A 22 -11.96 5.04 -16.33
CA ALA A 22 -12.54 3.84 -16.92
C ALA A 22 -13.70 3.30 -16.07
N ALA A 23 -13.50 3.22 -14.75
CA ALA A 23 -14.53 2.78 -13.81
C ALA A 23 -15.79 3.68 -13.86
N ARG A 24 -15.63 5.02 -13.89
CA ARG A 24 -16.75 5.96 -14.03
C ARG A 24 -17.56 5.78 -15.31
N ARG A 25 -16.95 5.20 -16.34
CA ARG A 25 -17.60 4.85 -17.64
C ARG A 25 -18.12 3.42 -17.65
N GLY A 26 -18.14 2.71 -16.51
CA GLY A 26 -18.50 1.31 -16.41
C GLY A 26 -17.54 0.36 -17.13
N ARG A 27 -16.34 0.81 -17.48
CA ARG A 27 -15.33 0.00 -18.14
C ARG A 27 -14.44 -0.70 -17.11
N PRO A 28 -14.26 -2.02 -17.21
CA PRO A 28 -13.38 -2.75 -16.32
C PRO A 28 -11.92 -2.34 -16.59
N TYR A 29 -11.12 -2.39 -15.54
CA TYR A 29 -9.69 -2.17 -15.60
C TYR A 29 -8.97 -3.49 -15.34
N THR A 30 -8.02 -3.85 -16.19
CA THR A 30 -7.27 -5.11 -16.03
C THR A 30 -5.87 -4.83 -15.51
N ILE A 31 -5.55 -5.42 -14.36
CA ILE A 31 -4.20 -5.41 -13.79
C ILE A 31 -3.45 -6.68 -14.17
N GLN A 32 -2.15 -6.55 -14.37
CA GLN A 32 -1.24 -7.65 -14.66
C GLN A 32 -0.42 -7.96 -13.42
N LEU A 33 -0.37 -9.21 -13.01
CA LEU A 33 0.33 -9.68 -11.82
C LEU A 33 1.48 -10.61 -12.27
N PRO A 34 2.68 -10.07 -12.50
CA PRO A 34 3.82 -10.86 -12.92
C PRO A 34 4.38 -11.69 -11.77
N ARG A 35 4.94 -12.85 -12.09
CA ARG A 35 5.72 -13.69 -11.21
C ARG A 35 6.92 -14.23 -11.98
N ASP A 36 8.11 -14.12 -11.37
CA ASP A 36 9.29 -14.82 -11.85
C ASP A 36 9.28 -16.27 -11.32
N PRO A 37 9.14 -17.30 -12.17
CA PRO A 37 9.15 -18.69 -11.73
C PRO A 37 10.51 -19.16 -11.24
N GLN A 38 11.60 -18.43 -11.52
CA GLN A 38 12.93 -18.72 -11.01
C GLN A 38 13.07 -18.37 -9.52
N VAL A 39 12.27 -17.41 -9.05
CA VAL A 39 12.14 -17.12 -7.62
C VAL A 39 11.29 -18.18 -6.98
N ARG A 40 11.88 -18.93 -6.05
CA ARG A 40 11.22 -20.04 -5.35
C ARG A 40 10.28 -19.54 -4.27
N TRP A 41 9.07 -19.20 -4.67
CA TRP A 41 8.02 -18.91 -3.71
C TRP A 41 7.53 -20.19 -3.03
N ASN A 42 7.19 -20.08 -1.75
CA ASN A 42 6.55 -21.19 -1.04
C ASN A 42 5.14 -21.47 -1.62
N PRO A 43 4.60 -22.69 -1.38
CA PRO A 43 3.30 -23.08 -1.94
C PRO A 43 2.16 -22.14 -1.56
N ASP A 44 2.14 -21.61 -0.33
CA ASP A 44 1.09 -20.73 0.17
C ASP A 44 1.12 -19.39 -0.54
N PHE A 45 2.32 -18.85 -0.81
CA PHE A 45 2.47 -17.60 -1.55
C PHE A 45 2.09 -17.76 -3.03
N ILE A 46 2.40 -18.93 -3.63
CA ILE A 46 1.94 -19.27 -4.98
C ILE A 46 0.41 -19.36 -5.02
N ALA A 47 -0.21 -20.01 -4.03
CA ALA A 47 -1.66 -20.10 -3.92
C ALA A 47 -2.30 -18.72 -3.76
N TYR A 48 -1.72 -17.86 -2.90
CA TYR A 48 -2.15 -16.47 -2.76
C TYR A 48 -2.05 -15.70 -4.08
N TRP A 49 -0.92 -15.78 -4.79
CA TRP A 49 -0.76 -15.13 -6.10
C TRP A 49 -1.82 -15.60 -7.11
N ARG A 50 -2.17 -16.89 -7.10
CA ARG A 50 -3.20 -17.43 -7.98
C ARG A 50 -4.60 -16.91 -7.66
N SER A 51 -4.90 -16.71 -6.38
CA SER A 51 -6.21 -16.22 -5.90
C SER A 51 -6.25 -14.71 -5.69
N PHE A 52 -5.12 -14.01 -5.76
CA PHE A 52 -5.06 -12.57 -5.55
C PHE A 52 -6.03 -11.84 -6.47
N GLY A 53 -6.85 -10.99 -5.90
CA GLY A 53 -7.81 -10.20 -6.64
C GLY A 53 -9.15 -10.89 -6.91
N ASP A 54 -9.34 -12.17 -6.58
CA ASP A 54 -10.59 -12.91 -6.84
C ASP A 54 -11.80 -12.31 -6.11
N GLN A 55 -11.57 -11.58 -5.01
CA GLN A 55 -12.62 -10.85 -4.29
C GLN A 55 -12.91 -9.46 -4.87
N VAL A 56 -12.01 -8.90 -5.67
CA VAL A 56 -12.11 -7.54 -6.23
C VAL A 56 -12.30 -7.54 -7.74
N GLY A 57 -12.26 -8.71 -8.36
CA GLY A 57 -12.35 -8.85 -9.81
C GLY A 57 -12.56 -10.27 -10.27
N VAL A 58 -12.41 -10.47 -11.55
CA VAL A 58 -12.50 -11.79 -12.21
C VAL A 58 -11.24 -12.06 -13.03
N PRO A 59 -10.84 -13.33 -13.20
CA PRO A 59 -9.73 -13.69 -14.09
C PRO A 59 -9.91 -13.11 -15.48
N ALA A 60 -8.81 -12.64 -16.05
CA ALA A 60 -8.77 -12.08 -17.40
C ALA A 60 -7.61 -12.68 -18.20
N THR A 61 -7.64 -12.49 -19.51
CA THR A 61 -6.54 -12.90 -20.39
C THR A 61 -5.30 -12.06 -20.09
N PRO A 62 -4.17 -12.68 -19.73
CA PRO A 62 -2.93 -11.95 -19.50
C PRO A 62 -2.44 -11.25 -20.78
N ALA A 63 -1.77 -10.12 -20.59
CA ALA A 63 -1.04 -9.49 -21.67
C ALA A 63 0.11 -10.38 -22.16
N ARG A 64 0.49 -10.22 -23.42
CA ARG A 64 1.65 -10.92 -23.98
C ARG A 64 2.92 -10.45 -23.28
N VAL A 65 3.72 -11.39 -22.80
CA VAL A 65 5.01 -11.10 -22.19
C VAL A 65 5.96 -10.54 -23.26
N PRO A 66 6.57 -9.37 -23.05
CA PRO A 66 7.59 -8.86 -23.96
C PRO A 66 8.78 -9.82 -24.06
N PRO A 67 9.45 -9.91 -25.22
CA PRO A 67 10.60 -10.82 -25.39
C PRO A 67 11.72 -10.61 -24.35
N ALA A 68 11.97 -9.37 -23.94
CA ALA A 68 12.95 -9.03 -22.92
C ALA A 68 12.62 -9.58 -21.52
N LEU A 69 11.37 -9.98 -21.29
CA LEU A 69 10.87 -10.54 -20.02
C LEU A 69 10.40 -11.99 -20.23
N ALA A 70 10.96 -12.67 -21.26
CA ALA A 70 10.63 -14.06 -21.53
C ALA A 70 10.90 -14.94 -20.30
N GLY A 71 9.92 -15.74 -19.91
CA GLY A 71 9.97 -16.57 -18.72
C GLY A 71 9.07 -16.11 -17.58
N LEU A 72 8.66 -14.84 -17.52
CA LEU A 72 7.69 -14.40 -16.52
C LEU A 72 6.33 -15.09 -16.72
N GLN A 73 5.75 -15.53 -15.63
CA GLN A 73 4.36 -15.93 -15.57
C GLN A 73 3.51 -14.70 -15.26
N ILE A 74 2.46 -14.48 -16.02
CA ILE A 74 1.54 -13.36 -15.79
C ILE A 74 0.15 -13.93 -15.50
N ARG A 75 -0.43 -13.47 -14.41
CA ARG A 75 -1.85 -13.57 -14.13
C ARG A 75 -2.50 -12.20 -14.37
N ALA A 76 -3.68 -12.18 -14.94
CA ALA A 76 -4.45 -10.95 -15.12
C ALA A 76 -5.77 -11.01 -14.36
N VAL A 77 -6.16 -9.89 -13.77
CA VAL A 77 -7.42 -9.72 -13.06
C VAL A 77 -8.13 -8.49 -13.61
N ARG A 78 -9.37 -8.66 -14.01
CA ARG A 78 -10.26 -7.56 -14.39
C ARG A 78 -10.95 -7.07 -13.13
N VAL A 79 -10.50 -5.93 -12.62
CA VAL A 79 -11.02 -5.34 -11.39
C VAL A 79 -12.40 -4.74 -11.63
N GLN A 80 -13.30 -4.92 -10.67
CA GLN A 80 -14.66 -4.36 -10.75
C GLN A 80 -14.61 -2.83 -10.69
N PRO A 81 -15.40 -2.12 -11.52
CA PRO A 81 -15.43 -0.66 -11.55
C PRO A 81 -15.73 -0.04 -10.18
N GLU A 82 -16.57 -0.67 -9.37
CA GLU A 82 -16.98 -0.20 -8.04
C GLU A 82 -15.80 -0.16 -7.05
N VAL A 83 -14.83 -1.08 -7.20
CA VAL A 83 -13.61 -1.10 -6.41
C VAL A 83 -12.69 0.07 -6.79
N VAL A 84 -12.47 0.23 -8.09
CA VAL A 84 -11.58 1.29 -8.62
C VAL A 84 -12.15 2.68 -8.39
N ALA A 85 -13.47 2.85 -8.48
CA ALA A 85 -14.14 4.13 -8.30
C ALA A 85 -13.91 4.74 -6.91
N ARG A 86 -13.61 3.92 -5.91
CA ARG A 86 -13.35 4.33 -4.51
C ARG A 86 -11.91 4.77 -4.25
N ILE A 87 -11.02 4.63 -5.22
CA ILE A 87 -9.61 5.04 -5.09
C ILE A 87 -9.49 6.52 -5.44
N GLU A 88 -8.84 7.30 -4.57
CA GLU A 88 -8.51 8.69 -4.82
C GLU A 88 -6.98 8.85 -4.92
N PRO A 89 -6.42 9.00 -6.12
CA PRO A 89 -5.01 9.25 -6.30
C PRO A 89 -4.68 10.71 -5.99
N VAL A 90 -3.64 10.93 -5.19
CA VAL A 90 -3.15 12.25 -4.80
C VAL A 90 -1.65 12.31 -5.01
N ASP A 91 -1.19 13.35 -5.71
CA ASP A 91 0.22 13.69 -5.82
C ASP A 91 0.68 14.34 -4.52
N LEU A 92 1.51 13.63 -3.75
CA LEU A 92 1.92 14.10 -2.44
C LEU A 92 3.26 13.48 -2.01
N ASN A 93 4.20 14.34 -1.64
CA ASN A 93 5.45 13.94 -1.00
C ASN A 93 5.26 13.85 0.52
N ILE A 94 5.18 12.64 1.05
CA ILE A 94 4.91 12.39 2.46
C ILE A 94 5.97 12.95 3.43
N VAL A 95 7.20 13.18 2.95
CA VAL A 95 8.28 13.76 3.77
C VAL A 95 7.97 15.22 4.12
N VAL A 96 7.51 16.00 3.14
CA VAL A 96 7.31 17.46 3.30
C VAL A 96 5.86 17.89 3.27
N GLN A 97 4.93 16.98 3.00
CA GLN A 97 3.51 17.28 2.83
C GLN A 97 2.64 16.30 3.61
N ARG A 98 1.43 16.70 3.89
CA ARG A 98 0.34 15.85 4.37
C ARG A 98 -0.99 16.32 3.81
N LEU A 99 -1.97 15.44 3.76
CA LEU A 99 -3.34 15.83 3.44
C LEU A 99 -3.90 16.73 4.54
N ALA A 100 -4.51 17.83 4.14
CA ALA A 100 -5.39 18.58 5.03
C ALA A 100 -6.65 17.71 5.25
N LEU A 101 -6.89 17.35 6.49
CA LEU A 101 -8.13 16.68 6.86
C LEU A 101 -9.19 17.73 7.10
N ASP A 102 -10.37 17.55 6.50
CA ASP A 102 -11.52 18.42 6.78
C ASP A 102 -11.88 18.35 8.27
N ALA A 103 -12.46 19.44 8.79
CA ALA A 103 -12.84 19.52 10.21
C ALA A 103 -13.78 18.39 10.66
N ASN A 104 -14.46 17.72 9.73
CA ASN A 104 -15.36 16.60 9.95
C ASN A 104 -14.69 15.22 9.79
N ARG A 105 -13.40 15.16 9.43
CA ARG A 105 -12.65 13.90 9.31
C ARG A 105 -11.68 13.78 10.49
N GLU A 106 -11.94 12.81 11.35
CA GLU A 106 -11.07 12.49 12.49
C GLU A 106 -9.68 11.93 12.10
N GLY A 107 -9.48 11.64 10.83
CA GLY A 107 -8.27 11.03 10.27
C GLY A 107 -8.51 9.64 9.68
N PHE A 108 -7.44 9.01 9.23
CA PHE A 108 -7.50 7.67 8.66
C PHE A 108 -7.53 6.60 9.74
N ASP A 109 -8.32 5.56 9.52
CA ASP A 109 -8.34 4.34 10.36
C ASP A 109 -7.05 3.54 10.18
N LEU A 110 -6.55 3.49 8.94
CA LEU A 110 -5.39 2.70 8.54
C LEU A 110 -4.58 3.44 7.48
N ILE A 111 -3.29 3.51 7.69
CA ILE A 111 -2.30 3.91 6.68
C ILE A 111 -1.39 2.72 6.41
N VAL A 112 -1.18 2.39 5.13
CA VAL A 112 -0.23 1.36 4.69
C VAL A 112 0.93 2.05 3.99
N ALA A 113 2.12 1.98 4.59
CA ALA A 113 3.35 2.59 4.08
C ALA A 113 4.45 1.52 3.91
N THR A 114 4.12 0.48 3.14
CA THR A 114 5.04 -0.60 2.83
C THR A 114 5.92 -0.25 1.64
N ASN A 115 7.22 -0.56 1.72
CA ASN A 115 8.24 -0.29 0.70
C ASN A 115 8.36 1.21 0.32
N ILE A 116 8.14 2.10 1.27
CA ILE A 116 8.25 3.55 1.08
C ILE A 116 9.29 4.12 2.02
N LEU A 117 9.14 3.92 3.33
CA LEU A 117 10.01 4.54 4.34
C LEU A 117 11.46 4.04 4.28
N VAL A 118 11.68 2.86 3.75
CA VAL A 118 13.02 2.26 3.59
C VAL A 118 13.94 3.03 2.62
N TYR A 119 13.38 3.88 1.77
CA TYR A 119 14.14 4.69 0.81
C TYR A 119 14.58 6.05 1.36
N TYR A 120 14.16 6.41 2.56
CA TYR A 120 14.44 7.68 3.22
C TYR A 120 15.52 7.53 4.28
N ASP A 121 16.31 8.57 4.47
CA ASP A 121 17.22 8.64 5.61
C ASP A 121 16.46 8.83 6.95
N ALA A 122 17.17 8.76 8.09
CA ALA A 122 16.53 8.81 9.40
C ALA A 122 15.77 10.12 9.66
N PHE A 123 16.25 11.25 9.10
CA PHE A 123 15.61 12.56 9.25
C PHE A 123 14.32 12.63 8.42
N GLU A 124 14.39 12.21 7.15
CA GLU A 124 13.25 12.13 6.26
C GLU A 124 12.19 11.15 6.78
N GLN A 125 12.60 9.99 7.33
CA GLN A 125 11.70 9.07 8.01
C GLN A 125 10.97 9.74 9.18
N GLY A 126 11.68 10.53 9.98
CA GLY A 126 11.09 11.29 11.09
C GLY A 126 10.03 12.28 10.62
N LEU A 127 10.29 13.02 9.53
CA LEU A 127 9.32 13.96 8.92
C LEU A 127 8.11 13.23 8.35
N ALA A 128 8.35 12.14 7.60
CA ALA A 128 7.27 11.32 7.05
C ALA A 128 6.38 10.75 8.17
N LEU A 129 6.97 10.21 9.24
CA LEU A 129 6.23 9.71 10.39
C LEU A 129 5.40 10.79 11.09
N ALA A 130 5.94 12.00 11.22
CA ALA A 130 5.19 13.13 11.79
C ALA A 130 3.95 13.45 10.94
N ASN A 131 4.10 13.46 9.60
CA ASN A 131 2.99 13.67 8.68
C ASN A 131 1.97 12.54 8.74
N LEU A 132 2.42 11.28 8.69
CA LEU A 132 1.56 10.08 8.78
C LEU A 132 0.78 10.06 10.09
N THR A 133 1.45 10.32 11.23
CA THR A 133 0.80 10.33 12.55
C THR A 133 -0.28 11.41 12.64
N ARG A 134 -0.07 12.57 12.03
CA ARG A 134 -1.09 13.64 12.01
C ARG A 134 -2.30 13.28 11.15
N MET A 135 -2.11 12.47 10.12
CA MET A 135 -3.21 12.01 9.26
C MET A 135 -4.01 10.84 9.87
N LEU A 136 -3.46 10.10 10.84
CA LEU A 136 -4.20 9.05 11.55
C LEU A 136 -5.17 9.65 12.57
N ARG A 137 -6.35 9.04 12.73
CA ARG A 137 -7.21 9.32 13.89
C ARG A 137 -6.62 8.70 15.17
N PRO A 138 -7.03 9.16 16.38
CA PRO A 138 -6.70 8.46 17.61
C PRO A 138 -7.08 6.97 17.54
N GLY A 139 -6.16 6.09 17.90
CA GLY A 139 -6.33 4.65 17.77
C GLY A 139 -6.15 4.08 16.36
N GLY A 140 -5.98 4.92 15.33
CA GLY A 140 -5.69 4.50 13.96
C GLY A 140 -4.32 3.81 13.84
N LEU A 141 -4.15 2.98 12.83
CA LEU A 141 -2.99 2.11 12.61
C LEU A 141 -2.14 2.57 11.42
N LEU A 142 -0.83 2.50 11.58
CA LEU A 142 0.16 2.55 10.50
C LEU A 142 0.81 1.19 10.36
N LEU A 143 0.84 0.65 9.14
CA LEU A 143 1.62 -0.54 8.78
C LEU A 143 2.85 -0.11 7.99
N SER A 144 4.02 -0.59 8.39
CA SER A 144 5.29 -0.33 7.72
C SER A 144 6.11 -1.62 7.60
N ASN A 145 6.91 -1.73 6.54
CA ASN A 145 7.99 -2.71 6.52
C ASN A 145 9.10 -2.21 7.44
N ASN A 146 9.63 -3.08 8.23
CA ASN A 146 10.68 -2.79 9.19
C ASN A 146 10.28 -1.80 10.30
N ALA A 147 11.07 -1.79 11.34
CA ALA A 147 10.91 -0.81 12.41
C ALA A 147 11.30 0.59 11.91
N VAL A 148 10.51 1.57 12.30
CA VAL A 148 10.79 2.99 12.07
C VAL A 148 11.31 3.63 13.35
N PRO A 149 12.08 4.74 13.28
CA PRO A 149 12.58 5.42 14.47
C PRO A 149 11.45 5.80 15.41
N GLU A 150 11.60 5.48 16.70
CA GLU A 150 10.71 5.99 17.74
C GLU A 150 11.13 7.42 18.11
N VAL A 151 10.33 8.38 17.69
CA VAL A 151 10.56 9.79 18.01
C VAL A 151 9.75 10.17 19.25
N PRO A 152 10.39 10.55 20.35
CA PRO A 152 9.69 10.97 21.56
C PRO A 152 8.67 12.07 21.31
N GLY A 153 7.48 11.94 21.86
CA GLY A 153 6.40 12.93 21.70
C GLY A 153 5.61 12.86 20.39
N MET A 154 5.94 11.95 19.47
CA MET A 154 5.21 11.81 18.21
C MET A 154 3.80 11.23 18.37
N GLY A 155 3.48 10.62 19.51
CA GLY A 155 2.15 10.08 19.79
C GLY A 155 1.81 8.83 19.00
N ILE A 156 2.81 8.06 18.59
CA ILE A 156 2.67 6.76 17.91
C ILE A 156 3.56 5.73 18.62
N ARG A 157 3.11 4.49 18.74
CA ARG A 157 3.88 3.39 19.33
C ARG A 157 3.70 2.11 18.56
N SER A 158 4.72 1.27 18.53
CA SER A 158 4.59 -0.10 18.02
C SER A 158 3.65 -0.91 18.92
N VAL A 159 2.73 -1.65 18.30
CA VAL A 159 1.75 -2.51 19.00
C VAL A 159 1.86 -3.97 18.57
N GLY A 160 2.70 -4.28 17.62
CA GLY A 160 2.96 -5.64 17.18
C GLY A 160 3.70 -5.70 15.86
N TYR A 161 4.10 -6.90 15.49
CA TYR A 161 4.73 -7.18 14.19
C TYR A 161 4.41 -8.60 13.72
N ARG A 162 4.62 -8.84 12.44
CA ARG A 162 4.57 -10.16 11.84
C ARG A 162 5.60 -10.26 10.73
N THR A 163 6.34 -11.36 10.69
CA THR A 163 7.18 -11.72 9.54
C THR A 163 6.44 -12.74 8.68
N THR A 164 6.38 -12.51 7.40
CA THR A 164 5.80 -13.43 6.41
C THR A 164 6.90 -13.85 5.45
N VAL A 165 7.31 -15.10 5.52
CA VAL A 165 8.29 -15.70 4.62
C VAL A 165 7.58 -16.13 3.34
N TYR A 166 8.08 -15.70 2.17
CA TYR A 166 7.46 -15.96 0.87
C TYR A 166 8.24 -16.98 0.01
N SER A 167 9.39 -17.45 0.48
CA SER A 167 10.19 -18.48 -0.20
C SER A 167 10.55 -19.62 0.72
N ASP A 168 11.37 -20.54 0.22
CA ASP A 168 11.98 -21.62 0.99
C ASP A 168 13.21 -21.17 1.81
N ARG A 169 13.58 -19.89 1.73
CA ARG A 169 14.67 -19.28 2.50
C ARG A 169 14.10 -18.49 3.68
N PRO A 170 14.60 -18.72 4.91
CA PRO A 170 14.12 -18.00 6.09
C PRO A 170 14.28 -16.47 6.02
N ASP A 171 15.30 -16.01 5.27
CA ASP A 171 15.64 -14.59 5.13
C ASP A 171 14.80 -13.87 4.06
N ASP A 172 14.07 -14.63 3.22
CA ASP A 172 13.19 -14.08 2.20
C ASP A 172 11.80 -13.83 2.79
N GLY A 173 11.61 -12.72 3.46
CA GLY A 173 10.35 -12.38 4.10
C GLY A 173 10.15 -10.89 4.28
N ASP A 174 8.89 -10.51 4.40
CA ASP A 174 8.48 -9.17 4.78
C ASP A 174 8.20 -9.10 6.27
N HIS A 175 8.82 -8.12 6.93
CA HIS A 175 8.62 -7.85 8.34
C HIS A 175 7.69 -6.64 8.49
N ILE A 176 6.40 -6.89 8.73
CA ILE A 176 5.40 -5.84 8.88
C ILE A 176 5.25 -5.47 10.35
N VAL A 177 5.44 -4.21 10.66
CA VAL A 177 5.27 -3.65 12.01
C VAL A 177 4.01 -2.78 12.03
N TRP A 178 3.20 -2.94 13.08
CA TRP A 178 2.01 -2.12 13.33
C TRP A 178 2.31 -1.06 14.38
N TYR A 179 2.02 0.17 14.03
CA TYR A 179 2.07 1.31 14.94
C TYR A 179 0.65 1.83 15.16
N GLN A 180 0.35 2.23 16.39
CA GLN A 180 -0.93 2.81 16.74
C GLN A 180 -0.76 4.25 17.23
N LYS A 181 -1.60 5.16 16.71
CA LYS A 181 -1.66 6.52 17.25
C LYS A 181 -2.29 6.51 18.63
N ILE A 182 -1.55 7.07 19.58
CA ILE A 182 -1.98 7.22 20.96
C ILE A 182 -2.89 8.45 21.05
N ALA A 183 -3.99 8.37 21.78
CA ALA A 183 -4.82 9.53 22.06
C ALA A 183 -4.01 10.55 22.89
N SER A 184 -4.02 11.82 22.45
CA SER A 184 -3.39 12.90 23.22
C SER A 184 -4.12 13.05 24.57
N ARG A 185 -3.38 13.11 25.68
CA ARG A 185 -3.98 13.33 27.02
C ARG A 185 -4.66 14.70 27.20
N ASN A 186 -4.55 15.59 26.20
CA ASN A 186 -4.98 16.99 26.30
C ASN A 186 -6.27 17.33 25.55
N GLU A 187 -7.03 16.33 25.09
CA GLU A 187 -8.34 16.57 24.45
C GLU A 187 -9.51 16.20 25.39
N ARG A 188 -9.41 16.64 26.67
CA ARG A 188 -10.55 16.68 27.60
C ARG A 188 -10.79 18.09 28.07
#